data_d96fffe306dc17cd2893a296a441107a
#
_entry.id   d96fffe306dc17cd2893a296a441107a
#
_cell.length_a   1.000
_cell.length_b   1.000
_cell.length_c   1.000
_cell.angle_alpha   90.00
_cell.angle_beta   90.00
_cell.angle_gamma   90.00
#
_symmetry.space_group_name_H-M   'P 1'
#
loop_
_entity.id
_entity.type
_entity.pdbx_description
1 polymer ?
#
loop_
_entity_poly.entity_id
_entity_poly.type
_entity_poly.pdbx_seq_one_letter_code
_entity_poly.pdbx_strand_id
1 'polypeptide(L)'
;MFTFVPEMNNTRFATAIHIMTLLAEHPEDWLGSDYIAGSININPVMARKEIGVLTQAGLVTSRRGKEGGTQLSRPSEKITLNEIFEAVKNSEILGKKNQNPNPKCPIGRQINLQLDALSRETEDLVTSFLKNKTLAEFSRQF
;
A
#
# COMPACT_ATOMS: atom_id res chain seq x y z
N MET A 1 -22.02 -22.63 -1.69
CA MET A 1 -21.33 -22.09 -1.78
C MET A 1 -20.68 -20.97 -1.55
N PHE A 2 -20.23 -20.77 -1.57
CA PHE A 2 -19.50 -19.87 -1.24
C PHE A 2 -19.08 -18.86 -1.75
N THR A 3 -18.93 -18.05 -1.25
CA THR A 3 -18.82 -16.91 -2.05
C THR A 3 -17.57 -16.16 -1.79
N PHE A 4 -16.95 -15.85 -2.83
CA PHE A 4 -15.73 -15.10 -2.74
C PHE A 4 -16.03 -13.63 -2.53
N VAL A 5 -15.33 -13.00 -1.61
CA VAL A 5 -15.47 -11.57 -1.35
C VAL A 5 -14.14 -10.91 -1.68
N PRO A 6 -14.09 -10.18 -2.81
CA PRO A 6 -12.80 -9.67 -3.30
C PRO A 6 -12.05 -8.78 -2.32
N GLU A 7 -12.74 -7.95 -1.53
CA GLU A 7 -12.07 -7.05 -0.61
C GLU A 7 -11.37 -7.77 0.53
N MET A 8 -11.68 -9.05 0.73
CA MET A 8 -11.00 -9.85 1.73
C MET A 8 -9.63 -10.31 1.26
N ASN A 9 -9.35 -10.12 -0.02
CA ASN A 9 -8.07 -10.48 -0.60
C ASN A 9 -7.27 -9.27 -1.03
N ASN A 10 -7.31 -8.25 -0.21
CA ASN A 10 -6.59 -7.03 -0.52
C ASN A 10 -5.09 -7.25 -0.36
N THR A 11 -4.41 -7.37 -1.50
CA THR A 11 -2.97 -7.58 -1.53
C THR A 11 -2.21 -6.32 -1.94
N ARG A 12 -2.86 -5.18 -1.95
CA ARG A 12 -2.26 -3.98 -2.51
C ARG A 12 -1.00 -3.55 -1.77
N PHE A 13 -1.01 -3.59 -0.44
CA PHE A 13 0.19 -3.22 0.29
C PHE A 13 1.31 -4.23 0.05
N ALA A 14 0.98 -5.53 0.06
CA ALA A 14 1.97 -6.58 -0.21
C ALA A 14 2.60 -6.40 -1.58
N THR A 15 1.76 -6.11 -2.59
CA THR A 15 2.25 -5.86 -3.95
C THR A 15 3.13 -4.63 -3.99
N ALA A 16 2.69 -3.54 -3.37
CA ALA A 16 3.44 -2.29 -3.37
C ALA A 16 4.80 -2.44 -2.71
N ILE A 17 4.85 -3.07 -1.54
CA ILE A 17 6.12 -3.22 -0.84
C ILE A 17 7.05 -4.19 -1.58
N HIS A 18 6.49 -5.19 -2.25
CA HIS A 18 7.28 -6.10 -3.07
C HIS A 18 7.95 -5.32 -4.22
N ILE A 19 7.16 -4.50 -4.92
CA ILE A 19 7.70 -3.67 -6.00
C ILE A 19 8.81 -2.77 -5.45
N MET A 20 8.54 -2.07 -4.36
CA MET A 20 9.49 -1.14 -3.79
C MET A 20 10.77 -1.84 -3.32
N THR A 21 10.64 -3.04 -2.77
CA THR A 21 11.80 -3.82 -2.33
C THR A 21 12.67 -4.23 -3.52
N LEU A 22 12.04 -4.68 -4.61
CA LEU A 22 12.79 -5.01 -5.82
C LEU A 22 13.58 -3.81 -6.31
N LEU A 23 12.94 -2.64 -6.33
CA LEU A 23 13.61 -1.43 -6.80
C LEU A 23 14.72 -1.00 -5.84
N ALA A 24 14.53 -1.20 -4.54
CA ALA A 24 15.55 -0.88 -3.55
C ALA A 24 16.78 -1.76 -3.71
N GLU A 25 16.58 -3.03 -4.10
CA GLU A 25 17.68 -3.97 -4.29
C GLU A 25 18.40 -3.78 -5.62
N HIS A 26 17.81 -3.02 -6.55
CA HIS A 26 18.39 -2.76 -7.87
C HIS A 26 18.37 -1.26 -8.17
N PRO A 27 19.04 -0.45 -7.33
CA PRO A 27 18.89 1.01 -7.42
C PRO A 27 19.42 1.62 -8.72
N GLU A 28 20.31 0.91 -9.40
CA GLU A 28 20.89 1.42 -10.65
C GLU A 28 20.15 0.97 -11.90
N ASP A 29 19.17 0.08 -11.74
CA ASP A 29 18.51 -0.53 -12.88
C ASP A 29 17.10 0.00 -13.09
N TRP A 30 16.70 0.07 -14.36
CA TRP A 30 15.33 0.34 -14.74
C TRP A 30 14.64 -1.01 -14.89
N LEU A 31 13.82 -1.41 -13.92
CA LEU A 31 13.17 -2.72 -13.95
C LEU A 31 11.88 -2.68 -14.75
N GLY A 32 11.75 -3.58 -15.71
CA GLY A 32 10.55 -3.66 -16.53
C GLY A 32 9.37 -4.27 -15.77
N SER A 33 8.17 -3.93 -16.21
CA SER A 33 6.96 -4.43 -15.56
C SER A 33 6.82 -5.95 -15.65
N ASP A 34 7.33 -6.56 -16.72
CA ASP A 34 7.27 -8.02 -16.85
C ASP A 34 8.16 -8.70 -15.82
N TYR A 35 9.34 -8.13 -15.59
CA TYR A 35 10.24 -8.66 -14.57
C TYR A 35 9.61 -8.55 -13.18
N ILE A 36 9.06 -7.37 -12.89
CA ILE A 36 8.41 -7.12 -11.61
C ILE A 36 7.24 -8.06 -11.42
N ALA A 37 6.39 -8.18 -12.42
CA ALA A 37 5.23 -9.07 -12.37
C ALA A 37 5.66 -10.53 -12.14
N GLY A 38 6.75 -10.93 -12.79
CA GLY A 38 7.29 -12.28 -12.64
C GLY A 38 7.74 -12.56 -11.22
N SER A 39 8.38 -11.57 -10.59
CA SER A 39 8.84 -11.73 -9.21
C SER A 39 7.66 -11.88 -8.24
N ILE A 40 6.61 -11.11 -8.45
CA ILE A 40 5.43 -11.15 -7.58
C ILE A 40 4.51 -12.31 -7.95
N ASN A 41 4.65 -12.80 -9.18
CA ASN A 41 3.80 -13.83 -9.76
C ASN A 41 2.36 -13.34 -9.94
N ILE A 42 2.26 -12.17 -10.56
CA ILE A 42 0.98 -11.57 -10.91
C ILE A 42 0.96 -11.20 -12.38
N ASN A 43 -0.21 -10.86 -12.87
CA ASN A 43 -0.39 -10.43 -14.25
C ASN A 43 0.34 -9.08 -14.47
N PRO A 44 1.10 -8.94 -15.57
CA PRO A 44 1.79 -7.67 -15.85
C PRO A 44 0.90 -6.44 -15.89
N VAL A 45 -0.36 -6.60 -16.31
CA VAL A 45 -1.32 -5.48 -16.28
C VAL A 45 -1.55 -4.98 -14.87
N MET A 46 -1.67 -5.93 -13.91
CA MET A 46 -1.83 -5.56 -12.52
C MET A 46 -0.58 -4.89 -11.97
N ALA A 47 0.60 -5.40 -12.37
CA ALA A 47 1.86 -4.78 -11.95
C ALA A 47 1.94 -3.35 -12.45
N ARG A 48 1.61 -3.11 -13.72
CA ARG A 48 1.64 -1.77 -14.28
C ARG A 48 0.67 -0.82 -13.59
N LYS A 49 -0.51 -1.35 -13.19
CA LYS A 49 -1.48 -0.55 -12.46
C LYS A 49 -0.92 -0.09 -11.12
N GLU A 50 -0.32 -1.01 -10.37
CA GLU A 50 0.22 -0.65 -9.07
C GLU A 50 1.45 0.24 -9.18
N ILE A 51 2.26 0.05 -10.20
CA ILE A 51 3.38 0.94 -10.48
C ILE A 51 2.85 2.36 -10.74
N GLY A 52 1.73 2.47 -11.48
CA GLY A 52 1.09 3.75 -11.72
C GLY A 52 0.65 4.45 -10.45
N VAL A 53 0.11 3.70 -9.50
CA VAL A 53 -0.28 4.25 -8.20
C VAL A 53 0.94 4.78 -7.45
N LEU A 54 2.03 4.02 -7.47
CA LEU A 54 3.27 4.45 -6.80
C LEU A 54 3.88 5.66 -7.49
N THR A 55 3.75 5.75 -8.82
CA THR A 55 4.21 6.91 -9.57
C THR A 55 3.44 8.17 -9.16
N GLN A 56 2.12 8.05 -9.03
CA GLN A 56 1.27 9.16 -8.61
C GLN A 56 1.63 9.62 -7.20
N ALA A 57 2.05 8.71 -6.36
CA ALA A 57 2.46 9.04 -4.99
C ALA A 57 3.87 9.63 -4.93
N GLY A 58 4.58 9.70 -6.05
CA GLY A 58 5.92 10.25 -6.08
C GLY A 58 7.00 9.33 -5.56
N LEU A 59 6.70 8.04 -5.43
CA LEU A 59 7.64 7.08 -4.86
C LEU A 59 8.53 6.40 -5.90
N VAL A 60 8.06 6.32 -7.14
CA VAL A 60 8.82 5.73 -8.22
C VAL A 60 8.74 6.61 -9.47
N THR A 61 9.71 6.42 -10.35
CA THR A 61 9.79 7.10 -11.63
C THR A 61 9.83 6.05 -12.72
N SER A 62 9.07 6.25 -13.79
CA SER A 62 9.05 5.32 -14.90
C SER A 62 9.61 5.97 -16.16
N ARG A 63 10.23 5.16 -16.99
CA ARG A 63 10.79 5.59 -18.26
C ARG A 63 10.32 4.62 -19.34
N ARG A 64 9.84 5.18 -20.44
CA ARG A 64 9.32 4.37 -21.53
C ARG A 64 10.44 3.86 -22.44
N GLY A 65 10.08 2.91 -23.27
CA GLY A 65 10.93 2.42 -24.31
C GLY A 65 11.64 1.14 -23.96
N LYS A 66 12.49 0.73 -24.89
CA LYS A 66 13.21 -0.54 -24.81
C LYS A 66 14.15 -0.60 -23.61
N GLU A 67 14.75 0.54 -23.30
CA GLU A 67 15.67 0.66 -22.17
C GLU A 67 14.96 1.19 -20.94
N GLY A 68 13.65 1.17 -20.96
CA GLY A 68 12.86 1.74 -19.89
C GLY A 68 12.59 0.79 -18.76
N GLY A 69 11.75 1.26 -17.85
CA GLY A 69 11.36 0.53 -16.67
C GLY A 69 11.03 1.48 -15.56
N THR A 70 11.23 1.02 -14.33
CA THR A 70 10.87 1.77 -13.14
C THR A 70 12.05 1.78 -12.16
N GLN A 71 12.23 2.91 -11.50
CA GLN A 71 13.23 3.09 -10.43
C GLN A 71 12.60 3.82 -9.27
N LEU A 72 13.23 3.73 -8.10
CA LEU A 72 12.83 4.57 -6.97
C LEU A 72 13.09 6.03 -7.32
N SER A 73 12.20 6.91 -6.88
CA SER A 73 12.36 8.35 -7.14
C SER A 73 13.38 8.98 -6.19
N ARG A 74 13.73 8.30 -5.09
CA ARG A 74 14.75 8.74 -4.16
C ARG A 74 15.32 7.53 -3.43
N PRO A 75 16.45 7.70 -2.71
CA PRO A 75 17.09 6.55 -2.03
C PRO A 75 16.16 5.86 -1.05
N SER A 76 16.31 4.55 -0.93
CA SER A 76 15.44 3.75 -0.05
C SER A 76 15.52 4.17 1.41
N GLU A 77 16.64 4.78 1.83
CA GLU A 77 16.79 5.31 3.18
C GLU A 77 15.89 6.52 3.43
N LYS A 78 15.41 7.15 2.36
CA LYS A 78 14.57 8.34 2.44
C LYS A 78 13.10 8.05 2.18
N ILE A 79 12.73 6.78 2.09
CA ILE A 79 11.35 6.37 1.88
C ILE A 79 10.91 5.60 3.10
N THR A 80 9.81 6.03 3.73
CA THR A 80 9.27 5.34 4.89
C THR A 80 8.22 4.32 4.45
N LEU A 81 8.02 3.30 5.28
CA LEU A 81 6.96 2.33 5.00
C LEU A 81 5.59 2.98 5.07
N ASN A 82 5.45 4.06 5.85
CA ASN A 82 4.19 4.77 5.90
C ASN A 82 3.83 5.42 4.56
N GLU A 83 4.82 5.94 3.84
CA GLU A 83 4.56 6.52 2.52
C GLU A 83 4.02 5.47 1.56
N ILE A 84 4.56 4.26 1.63
CA ILE A 84 4.09 3.17 0.78
C ILE A 84 2.67 2.78 1.19
N PHE A 85 2.42 2.65 2.48
CA PHE A 85 1.10 2.30 3.00
C PHE A 85 0.05 3.33 2.57
N GLU A 86 0.35 4.61 2.73
CA GLU A 86 -0.59 5.67 2.37
C GLU A 86 -0.87 5.71 0.87
N ALA A 87 0.12 5.35 0.06
CA ALA A 87 -0.05 5.37 -1.39
C ALA A 87 -1.11 4.38 -1.86
N VAL A 88 -1.23 3.25 -1.20
CA VAL A 88 -2.12 2.16 -1.64
C VAL A 88 -3.31 1.93 -0.71
N LYS A 89 -3.36 2.64 0.41
CA LYS A 89 -4.47 2.50 1.33
C LYS A 89 -5.76 2.95 0.65
N ASN A 90 -6.77 2.10 0.65
CA ASN A 90 -8.04 2.43 0.01
C ASN A 90 -9.22 2.37 0.98
N SER A 91 -8.96 2.13 2.25
CA SER A 91 -10.00 2.12 3.27
C SER A 91 -9.35 2.29 4.64
N GLU A 92 -10.17 2.54 5.64
CA GLU A 92 -9.66 2.66 6.99
C GLU A 92 -9.23 1.28 7.51
N ILE A 93 -8.26 1.28 8.42
CA ILE A 93 -7.68 0.05 8.94
C ILE A 93 -8.75 -0.85 9.56
N LEU A 94 -9.67 -0.27 10.32
CA LEU A 94 -10.74 -1.02 10.96
C LEU A 94 -11.96 -1.23 10.08
N GLY A 95 -11.92 -0.75 8.85
CA GLY A 95 -13.00 -0.91 7.92
C GLY A 95 -14.04 0.19 8.03
N LYS A 96 -15.17 -0.03 7.37
CA LYS A 96 -16.24 0.97 7.32
C LYS A 96 -17.24 0.76 8.44
N LYS A 97 -17.89 1.84 8.82
CA LYS A 97 -18.98 1.81 9.79
C LYS A 97 -20.29 1.42 9.12
N ASN A 98 -21.22 0.89 9.89
CA ASN A 98 -22.57 0.71 9.41
C ASN A 98 -23.21 2.08 9.21
N GLN A 99 -24.02 2.23 8.16
CA GLN A 99 -24.51 3.53 7.78
C GLN A 99 -25.61 4.08 8.67
N ASN A 100 -26.52 3.21 9.12
CA ASN A 100 -27.71 3.67 9.80
C ASN A 100 -28.03 2.86 11.06
N PRO A 101 -27.19 2.91 12.09
CA PRO A 101 -27.54 2.24 13.35
C PRO A 101 -28.80 2.87 13.93
N ASN A 102 -29.57 2.06 14.64
CA ASN A 102 -30.87 2.50 15.17
C ASN A 102 -30.68 3.64 16.18
N PRO A 103 -31.19 4.84 15.86
CA PRO A 103 -31.03 5.98 16.76
C PRO A 103 -31.84 5.87 18.06
N LYS A 104 -32.77 4.93 18.13
CA LYS A 104 -33.56 4.69 19.35
C LYS A 104 -32.83 3.78 20.32
N CYS A 105 -31.81 3.08 19.85
CA CYS A 105 -30.97 2.27 20.72
C CYS A 105 -29.85 3.16 21.28
N PRO A 106 -29.64 3.20 22.61
CA PRO A 106 -28.58 4.03 23.15
C PRO A 106 -27.18 3.72 22.57
N ILE A 107 -26.91 2.47 22.32
CA ILE A 107 -25.65 2.07 21.69
C ILE A 107 -25.63 2.47 20.23
N GLY A 108 -26.70 2.13 19.47
CA GLY A 108 -26.78 2.46 18.06
C GLY A 108 -26.66 3.96 17.81
N ARG A 109 -27.18 4.77 18.72
CA ARG A 109 -27.13 6.21 18.58
C ARG A 109 -25.68 6.75 18.66
N GLN A 110 -24.80 6.07 19.38
CA GLN A 110 -23.46 6.56 19.63
C GLN A 110 -22.32 5.70 19.05
N ILE A 111 -22.63 4.52 18.54
CA ILE A 111 -21.56 3.58 18.15
C ILE A 111 -20.63 4.18 17.10
N ASN A 112 -21.16 4.91 16.13
CA ASN A 112 -20.31 5.44 15.07
C ASN A 112 -19.38 6.54 15.54
N LEU A 113 -19.85 7.33 16.51
CA LEU A 113 -18.98 8.35 17.10
C LEU A 113 -17.80 7.71 17.83
N GLN A 114 -18.07 6.66 18.58
CA GLN A 114 -17.03 5.97 19.32
C GLN A 114 -16.09 5.19 18.39
N LEU A 115 -16.63 4.62 17.32
CA LEU A 115 -15.79 3.95 16.32
C LEU A 115 -14.88 4.94 15.60
N ASP A 116 -15.37 6.15 15.35
CA ASP A 116 -14.52 7.17 14.73
C ASP A 116 -13.33 7.50 15.62
N ALA A 117 -13.56 7.63 16.92
CA ALA A 117 -12.47 7.91 17.86
C ALA A 117 -11.47 6.77 17.90
N LEU A 118 -11.97 5.54 17.96
CA LEU A 118 -11.10 4.35 17.98
C LEU A 118 -10.30 4.23 16.68
N SER A 119 -10.94 4.51 15.55
CA SER A 119 -10.27 4.46 14.26
C SER A 119 -9.14 5.47 14.16
N ARG A 120 -9.36 6.69 14.66
CA ARG A 120 -8.31 7.71 14.64
C ARG A 120 -7.12 7.28 15.48
N GLU A 121 -7.34 6.72 16.66
CA GLU A 121 -6.25 6.25 17.51
C GLU A 121 -5.48 5.13 16.82
N THR A 122 -6.20 4.21 16.20
CA THR A 122 -5.56 3.09 15.46
C THR A 122 -4.73 3.61 14.29
N GLU A 123 -5.30 4.53 13.51
CA GLU A 123 -4.58 5.11 12.36
C GLU A 123 -3.32 5.83 12.83
N ASP A 124 -3.42 6.57 13.93
CA ASP A 124 -2.26 7.31 14.44
C ASP A 124 -1.15 6.37 14.89
N LEU A 125 -1.51 5.28 15.55
CA LEU A 125 -0.53 4.29 15.99
C LEU A 125 0.17 3.63 14.81
N VAL A 126 -0.60 3.22 13.80
CA VAL A 126 -0.02 2.59 12.62
C VAL A 126 0.88 3.57 11.88
N THR A 127 0.41 4.81 11.69
CA THR A 127 1.20 5.84 11.02
C THR A 127 2.53 6.07 11.75
N SER A 128 2.48 6.23 13.06
CA SER A 128 3.70 6.47 13.85
C SER A 128 4.67 5.30 13.75
N PHE A 129 4.16 4.09 13.81
CA PHE A 129 5.00 2.90 13.70
C PHE A 129 5.67 2.83 12.34
N LEU A 130 4.89 3.00 11.27
CA LEU A 130 5.43 2.87 9.91
C LEU A 130 6.32 4.03 9.51
N LYS A 131 6.12 5.21 10.09
CA LYS A 131 7.00 6.36 9.83
C LYS A 131 8.41 6.14 10.36
N ASN A 132 8.56 5.30 11.36
CA ASN A 132 9.86 5.01 11.94
C ASN A 132 10.59 3.86 11.26
N LYS A 133 10.01 3.33 10.18
CA LYS A 133 10.61 2.24 9.41
C LYS A 133 10.89 2.73 8.00
N THR A 134 12.09 2.44 7.49
CA THR A 134 12.43 2.81 6.12
C THR A 134 12.37 1.62 5.20
N LEU A 135 12.23 1.91 3.91
CA LEU A 135 12.30 0.87 2.89
C LEU A 135 13.66 0.18 2.92
N ALA A 136 14.72 0.95 3.16
CA ALA A 136 16.06 0.38 3.25
C ALA A 136 16.16 -0.68 4.35
N GLU A 137 15.60 -0.37 5.53
CA GLU A 137 15.60 -1.34 6.62
C GLU A 137 14.84 -2.61 6.26
N PHE A 138 13.68 -2.44 5.62
CA PHE A 138 12.87 -3.58 5.23
C PHE A 138 13.60 -4.44 4.20
N SER A 139 14.21 -3.81 3.20
CA SER A 139 14.85 -4.54 2.11
C SER A 139 16.11 -5.28 2.55
N ARG A 140 16.73 -4.88 3.67
CA ARG A 140 17.92 -5.57 4.17
C ARG A 140 17.64 -6.99 4.63
N GLN A 141 16.39 -7.38 4.75
CA GLN A 141 16.02 -8.73 5.17
C GLN A 141 16.16 -9.76 4.06
N PHE A 142 16.43 -9.33 2.85
CA PHE A 142 16.48 -10.21 1.67
C PHE A 142 17.90 -10.26 1.03
#